data_507f7e455c4f0ebcb72328d9424745b5
#
_entry.id   507f7e455c4f0ebcb72328d9424745b5
#
_cell.length_a   1.000
_cell.length_b   1.000
_cell.length_c   1.000
_cell.angle_alpha   90.00
_cell.angle_beta   90.00
_cell.angle_gamma   90.00
#
_symmetry.space_group_name_H-M   'P 1'
#
loop_
_entity.id
_entity.type
_entity.pdbx_description
1 polymer ?
#
loop_
_entity_poly.entity_id
_entity_poly.type
_entity_poly.pdbx_seq_one_letter_code
_entity_poly.pdbx_strand_id
1 'polypeptide(L)'
;MSRVQPMLATAGTLPTGQDWAYEFKWDGVRTLVDSSTSGFTLTSRLGNDVTVAYPELAGLAGVADDVLLDGEVVSLVDGRPSFSALQSRMHVRRAVEARRLASLAPVTYLAFDVLRLYGVDLTGRPFAERRATLERLEVAGPHWTVSPLFDDGPATAQAATENGLEGVVAKRLSSVYRPGYRTQDWIKVRFSHRQEFVVGGWEHGEGGRSGGIGALLLGVYEAGQLVYAGQVGTGFSAAALRSMEKRLRPYVVSTSPFVSMPPDVRGRPITWVRPEVVVEVEFAEWTVEGRLRFASFQGVRTDKRPEEVVRER
;
A
#
# COMPACT_ATOMS: atom_id res chain seq x y z
N MET A 1 21.32 -2.00 14.71
CA MET A 1 20.39 -3.16 14.55
C MET A 1 19.79 -3.08 13.15
N SER A 2 19.67 -4.20 12.42
CA SER A 2 18.97 -4.22 11.12
C SER A 2 17.49 -3.87 11.35
N ARG A 3 16.95 -2.94 10.56
CA ARG A 3 15.52 -2.56 10.64
C ARG A 3 14.65 -3.78 10.33
N VAL A 4 13.68 -4.07 11.18
CA VAL A 4 12.70 -5.13 10.96
C VAL A 4 11.90 -4.81 9.70
N GLN A 5 11.76 -5.79 8.80
CA GLN A 5 10.88 -5.66 7.62
C GLN A 5 9.52 -6.29 7.93
N PRO A 6 8.40 -5.69 7.49
CA PRO A 6 7.08 -6.26 7.72
C PRO A 6 6.90 -7.65 7.08
N MET A 7 6.23 -8.56 7.79
CA MET A 7 5.71 -9.80 7.21
C MET A 7 4.63 -9.51 6.16
N LEU A 8 4.59 -10.29 5.08
CA LEU A 8 3.75 -10.04 3.91
C LEU A 8 2.65 -11.10 3.78
N ALA A 9 1.43 -10.63 3.47
CA ALA A 9 0.31 -11.50 3.14
C ALA A 9 0.39 -12.01 1.69
N THR A 10 -0.10 -13.24 1.47
CA THR A 10 -0.29 -13.84 0.14
C THR A 10 -1.71 -13.53 -0.36
N ALA A 11 -1.90 -13.29 -1.66
CA ALA A 11 -3.23 -13.22 -2.25
C ALA A 11 -3.87 -14.60 -2.28
N GLY A 12 -5.17 -14.69 -2.00
CA GLY A 12 -5.88 -15.97 -1.98
C GLY A 12 -7.37 -15.82 -1.73
N THR A 13 -8.05 -16.95 -1.61
CA THR A 13 -9.47 -17.03 -1.22
C THR A 13 -9.60 -16.92 0.29
N LEU A 14 -10.76 -16.45 0.76
CA LEU A 14 -11.04 -16.33 2.17
C LEU A 14 -11.05 -17.72 2.83
N PRO A 15 -10.10 -17.99 3.73
CA PRO A 15 -10.11 -19.25 4.47
C PRO A 15 -11.26 -19.23 5.48
N THR A 16 -11.69 -20.40 5.91
CA THR A 16 -12.74 -20.60 6.92
C THR A 16 -12.21 -21.47 8.06
N GLY A 17 -12.87 -21.43 9.21
CA GLY A 17 -12.56 -22.26 10.37
C GLY A 17 -11.98 -21.48 11.54
N GLN A 18 -11.95 -22.14 12.70
CA GLN A 18 -11.58 -21.55 14.00
C GLN A 18 -10.08 -21.18 14.15
N ASP A 19 -9.25 -21.61 13.19
CA ASP A 19 -7.81 -21.29 13.19
C ASP A 19 -7.50 -19.90 12.64
N TRP A 20 -8.51 -19.18 12.17
CA TRP A 20 -8.34 -17.89 11.49
C TRP A 20 -9.05 -16.76 12.21
N ALA A 21 -8.41 -15.62 12.21
CA ALA A 21 -9.00 -14.32 12.54
C ALA A 21 -8.94 -13.41 11.32
N TYR A 22 -9.82 -12.41 11.27
CA TYR A 22 -10.03 -11.58 10.10
C TYR A 22 -9.95 -10.12 10.48
N GLU A 23 -9.29 -9.33 9.66
CA GLU A 23 -9.20 -7.88 9.78
C GLU A 23 -9.64 -7.23 8.47
N PHE A 24 -10.12 -6.01 8.53
CA PHE A 24 -10.30 -5.22 7.32
C PHE A 24 -8.95 -4.98 6.64
N LYS A 25 -8.92 -5.10 5.32
CA LYS A 25 -7.76 -4.67 4.54
C LYS A 25 -7.86 -3.17 4.32
N TRP A 26 -7.13 -2.44 5.15
CA TRP A 26 -7.07 -1.00 5.08
C TRP A 26 -6.31 -0.53 3.85
N ASP A 27 -6.83 0.50 3.17
CA ASP A 27 -6.20 1.14 2.02
C ASP A 27 -5.30 2.30 2.49
N GLY A 28 -4.04 2.00 2.73
CA GLY A 28 -3.09 2.92 3.34
C GLY A 28 -1.64 2.60 3.03
N VAL A 29 -0.76 2.98 3.96
CA VAL A 29 0.68 2.72 3.90
C VAL A 29 1.14 1.96 5.13
N ARG A 30 1.66 0.75 4.90
CA ARG A 30 2.25 -0.07 5.96
C ARG A 30 3.37 0.65 6.67
N THR A 31 3.27 0.76 7.98
CA THR A 31 4.23 1.49 8.81
C THR A 31 4.51 0.74 10.10
N LEU A 32 5.80 0.53 10.38
CA LEU A 32 6.25 0.09 11.70
C LEU A 32 6.48 1.30 12.58
N VAL A 33 5.98 1.24 13.82
CA VAL A 33 6.21 2.23 14.86
C VAL A 33 7.20 1.65 15.85
N ASP A 34 8.38 2.21 15.92
CA ASP A 34 9.43 1.84 16.88
C ASP A 34 9.59 2.96 17.91
N SER A 35 9.25 2.67 19.17
CA SER A 35 9.54 3.54 20.31
C SER A 35 10.46 2.78 21.24
N SER A 36 11.69 3.26 21.41
CA SER A 36 12.72 2.63 22.21
C SER A 36 13.61 3.67 22.87
N THR A 37 14.57 3.24 23.66
CA THR A 37 15.58 4.12 24.26
C THR A 37 16.41 4.89 23.22
N SER A 38 16.45 4.43 21.98
CA SER A 38 17.09 5.12 20.86
C SER A 38 16.22 6.21 20.21
N GLY A 39 14.96 6.34 20.62
CA GLY A 39 14.01 7.34 20.15
C GLY A 39 12.76 6.75 19.51
N PHE A 40 11.96 7.63 18.90
CA PHE A 40 10.72 7.31 18.19
C PHE A 40 10.93 7.38 16.67
N THR A 41 10.56 6.32 15.97
CA THR A 41 10.72 6.24 14.51
C THR A 41 9.52 5.57 13.85
N LEU A 42 9.03 6.15 12.77
CA LEU A 42 8.08 5.55 11.85
C LEU A 42 8.81 5.06 10.61
N THR A 43 8.71 3.76 10.32
CA THR A 43 9.43 3.13 9.21
C THR A 43 8.45 2.54 8.21
N SER A 44 8.55 2.94 6.94
CA SER A 44 7.74 2.38 5.86
C SER A 44 8.12 0.92 5.57
N ARG A 45 7.28 0.23 4.79
CA ARG A 45 7.53 -1.16 4.35
C ARG A 45 8.92 -1.37 3.74
N LEU A 46 9.45 -0.40 3.00
CA LEU A 46 10.79 -0.46 2.40
C LEU A 46 11.93 -0.05 3.34
N GLY A 47 11.64 0.20 4.62
CA GLY A 47 12.65 0.60 5.60
C GLY A 47 13.00 2.10 5.57
N ASN A 48 12.27 2.92 4.82
CA ASN A 48 12.49 4.37 4.80
C ASN A 48 11.93 5.00 6.08
N ASP A 49 12.67 5.95 6.67
CA ASP A 49 12.17 6.78 7.75
C ASP A 49 11.12 7.76 7.21
N VAL A 50 9.91 7.68 7.76
CA VAL A 50 8.77 8.52 7.41
C VAL A 50 8.25 9.33 8.60
N THR A 51 9.00 9.39 9.70
CA THR A 51 8.62 10.05 10.95
C THR A 51 8.21 11.50 10.74
N VAL A 52 8.97 12.24 9.94
CA VAL A 52 8.70 13.65 9.63
C VAL A 52 7.35 13.86 8.93
N ALA A 53 6.89 12.88 8.14
CA ALA A 53 5.65 13.00 7.36
C ALA A 53 4.39 12.99 8.24
N TYR A 54 4.44 12.38 9.42
CA TYR A 54 3.28 12.12 10.27
C TYR A 54 3.47 12.63 11.71
N PRO A 55 3.63 13.96 11.92
CA PRO A 55 3.89 14.53 13.25
C PRO A 55 2.75 14.31 14.24
N GLU A 56 1.52 14.14 13.77
CA GLU A 56 0.34 13.82 14.58
C GLU A 56 0.44 12.45 15.28
N LEU A 57 1.28 11.55 14.77
CA LEU A 57 1.50 10.22 15.35
C LEU A 57 2.58 10.19 16.45
N ALA A 58 3.22 11.32 16.73
CA ALA A 58 4.31 11.38 17.72
C ALA A 58 3.90 10.91 19.13
N GLY A 59 2.61 11.04 19.47
CA GLY A 59 2.08 10.55 20.75
C GLY A 59 2.13 9.03 20.92
N LEU A 60 2.32 8.26 19.84
CA LEU A 60 2.57 6.82 19.92
C LEU A 60 3.86 6.48 20.70
N ALA A 61 4.78 7.42 20.83
CA ALA A 61 5.98 7.26 21.66
C ALA A 61 5.66 6.97 23.14
N GLY A 62 4.49 7.38 23.61
CA GLY A 62 4.04 7.18 24.99
C GLY A 62 3.16 5.95 25.23
N VAL A 63 2.92 5.11 24.22
CA VAL A 63 2.02 3.95 24.34
C VAL A 63 2.62 2.87 25.25
N ALA A 64 3.89 2.59 25.12
CA ALA A 64 4.63 1.69 26.00
C ALA A 64 6.14 1.93 25.85
N ASP A 65 6.90 1.53 26.90
CA ASP A 65 8.35 1.54 26.84
C ASP A 65 8.85 0.41 25.94
N ASP A 66 9.81 0.75 25.05
CA ASP A 66 10.48 -0.18 24.13
C ASP A 66 9.49 -1.11 23.36
N VAL A 67 8.62 -0.48 22.58
CA VAL A 67 7.58 -1.15 21.77
C VAL A 67 7.88 -1.05 20.29
N LEU A 68 7.59 -2.14 19.55
CA LEU A 68 7.56 -2.17 18.10
C LEU A 68 6.18 -2.65 17.64
N LEU A 69 5.43 -1.74 17.04
CA LEU A 69 4.09 -2.01 16.49
C LEU A 69 4.15 -2.14 14.96
N ASP A 70 3.27 -2.98 14.42
CA ASP A 70 3.02 -3.10 13.00
C ASP A 70 1.58 -2.65 12.69
N GLY A 71 1.43 -1.78 11.71
CA GLY A 71 0.14 -1.18 11.43
C GLY A 71 0.07 -0.52 10.05
N GLU A 72 -1.06 0.11 9.80
CA GLU A 72 -1.34 0.85 8.58
C GLU A 72 -1.62 2.32 8.89
N VAL A 73 -0.97 3.24 8.18
CA VAL A 73 -1.32 4.65 8.18
C VAL A 73 -2.37 4.88 7.11
N VAL A 74 -3.54 5.40 7.50
CA VAL A 74 -4.65 5.70 6.61
C VAL A 74 -5.05 7.17 6.69
N SER A 75 -5.59 7.72 5.61
CA SER A 75 -6.33 8.98 5.62
C SER A 75 -7.81 8.66 5.48
N LEU A 76 -8.65 9.24 6.33
CA LEU A 76 -10.09 9.03 6.29
C LEU A 76 -10.79 10.25 5.69
N VAL A 77 -11.63 10.03 4.69
CA VAL A 77 -12.54 11.03 4.10
C VAL A 77 -13.96 10.53 4.33
N ASP A 78 -14.76 11.30 5.02
CA ASP A 78 -16.12 10.91 5.43
C ASP A 78 -16.18 9.55 6.13
N GLY A 79 -15.17 9.26 6.98
CA GLY A 79 -15.03 8.02 7.73
C GLY A 79 -14.53 6.81 6.93
N ARG A 80 -14.21 6.97 5.64
CA ARG A 80 -13.71 5.89 4.76
C ARG A 80 -12.25 6.11 4.40
N PRO A 81 -11.44 5.03 4.34
CA PRO A 81 -10.07 5.12 3.87
C PRO A 81 -9.99 5.66 2.44
N SER A 82 -9.07 6.61 2.23
CA SER A 82 -8.81 7.21 0.92
C SER A 82 -7.31 7.29 0.66
N PHE A 83 -6.81 6.40 -0.18
CA PHE A 83 -5.41 6.39 -0.58
C PHE A 83 -5.02 7.67 -1.35
N SER A 84 -5.93 8.20 -2.16
CA SER A 84 -5.69 9.46 -2.90
C SER A 84 -5.51 10.66 -1.97
N ALA A 85 -6.24 10.72 -0.87
CA ALA A 85 -6.06 11.74 0.16
C ALA A 85 -4.72 11.57 0.90
N LEU A 86 -4.32 10.32 1.17
CA LEU A 86 -3.05 9.99 1.82
C LEU A 86 -1.83 10.37 0.97
N GLN A 87 -1.93 10.36 -0.37
CA GLN A 87 -0.80 10.66 -1.26
C GLN A 87 -0.12 12.00 -1.01
N SER A 88 -0.89 13.02 -0.65
CA SER A 88 -0.35 14.35 -0.33
C SER A 88 0.60 14.33 0.89
N ARG A 89 0.50 13.28 1.73
CA ARG A 89 1.26 13.11 2.96
C ARG A 89 2.50 12.23 2.77
N MET A 90 2.47 11.25 1.87
CA MET A 90 3.48 10.18 1.74
C MET A 90 4.89 10.67 1.40
N HIS A 91 5.03 11.83 0.76
CA HIS A 91 6.32 12.35 0.26
C HIS A 91 6.85 13.55 1.01
N VAL A 92 6.20 13.93 2.10
CA VAL A 92 6.57 15.12 2.86
C VAL A 92 7.84 14.85 3.66
N ARG A 93 8.87 15.70 3.42
CA ARG A 93 10.17 15.60 4.10
C ARG A 93 10.50 16.85 4.93
N ARG A 94 9.68 17.90 4.83
CA ARG A 94 9.88 19.16 5.54
C ARG A 94 8.90 19.25 6.71
N ALA A 95 9.42 19.37 7.94
CA ALA A 95 8.61 19.37 9.16
C ALA A 95 7.53 20.47 9.19
N VAL A 96 7.81 21.66 8.63
CA VAL A 96 6.83 22.77 8.57
C VAL A 96 5.65 22.40 7.68
N GLU A 97 5.91 21.80 6.52
CA GLU A 97 4.87 21.35 5.59
C GLU A 97 4.09 20.17 6.18
N ALA A 98 4.76 19.22 6.82
CA ALA A 98 4.13 18.08 7.48
C ALA A 98 3.13 18.54 8.56
N ARG A 99 3.50 19.49 9.42
CA ARG A 99 2.58 20.07 10.43
C ARG A 99 1.38 20.77 9.80
N ARG A 100 1.59 21.55 8.74
CA ARG A 100 0.50 22.20 8.01
C ARG A 100 -0.46 21.18 7.42
N LEU A 101 0.05 20.14 6.80
CA LEU A 101 -0.79 19.09 6.20
C LEU A 101 -1.48 18.22 7.26
N ALA A 102 -0.84 17.96 8.39
CA ALA A 102 -1.44 17.24 9.51
C ALA A 102 -2.73 17.92 10.04
N SER A 103 -2.77 19.26 10.04
CA SER A 103 -3.97 19.98 10.45
C SER A 103 -5.07 20.01 9.38
N LEU A 104 -4.73 19.83 8.10
CA LEU A 104 -5.70 19.89 6.98
C LEU A 104 -6.22 18.51 6.58
N ALA A 105 -5.37 17.51 6.63
CA ALA A 105 -5.66 16.13 6.25
C ALA A 105 -4.92 15.19 7.21
N PRO A 106 -5.38 15.05 8.45
CA PRO A 106 -4.76 14.18 9.43
C PRO A 106 -4.83 12.73 8.99
N VAL A 107 -3.86 11.94 9.44
CA VAL A 107 -3.85 10.49 9.24
C VAL A 107 -4.19 9.78 10.55
N THR A 108 -4.61 8.51 10.43
CA THR A 108 -4.84 7.62 11.57
C THR A 108 -3.93 6.40 11.40
N TYR A 109 -3.27 5.99 12.49
CA TYR A 109 -2.52 4.74 12.55
C TYR A 109 -3.39 3.63 13.13
N LEU A 110 -3.51 2.52 12.41
CA LEU A 110 -4.28 1.35 12.78
C LEU A 110 -3.30 0.22 13.10
N ALA A 111 -3.01 0.03 14.39
CA ALA A 111 -2.13 -1.04 14.86
C ALA A 111 -2.83 -2.39 14.76
N PHE A 112 -2.18 -3.40 14.20
CA PHE A 112 -2.75 -4.74 14.07
C PHE A 112 -1.80 -5.86 14.53
N ASP A 113 -0.55 -5.55 14.91
CA ASP A 113 0.37 -6.50 15.53
C ASP A 113 1.37 -5.78 16.45
N VAL A 114 1.91 -6.51 17.45
CA VAL A 114 2.99 -6.06 18.31
C VAL A 114 4.15 -7.06 18.22
N LEU A 115 5.33 -6.56 17.87
CA LEU A 115 6.50 -7.37 17.54
C LEU A 115 7.56 -7.35 18.67
N ARG A 116 7.57 -6.30 19.47
CA ARG A 116 8.42 -6.13 20.65
C ARG A 116 7.66 -5.35 21.70
N LEU A 117 7.83 -5.72 22.97
CA LEU A 117 7.29 -5.00 24.11
C LEU A 117 8.22 -5.12 25.30
N TYR A 118 8.55 -3.99 25.96
CA TYR A 118 9.49 -3.90 27.06
C TYR A 118 10.85 -4.58 26.76
N GLY A 119 11.33 -4.42 25.52
CA GLY A 119 12.56 -5.05 25.04
C GLY A 119 12.46 -6.54 24.69
N VAL A 120 11.31 -7.18 24.95
CA VAL A 120 11.10 -8.60 24.64
C VAL A 120 10.60 -8.78 23.22
N ASP A 121 11.31 -9.57 22.41
CA ASP A 121 10.88 -9.96 21.07
C ASP A 121 9.69 -10.93 21.14
N LEU A 122 8.61 -10.55 20.47
CA LEU A 122 7.37 -11.33 20.38
C LEU A 122 7.18 -12.04 19.04
N THR A 123 8.07 -11.85 18.07
CA THR A 123 7.91 -12.39 16.71
C THR A 123 7.77 -13.91 16.67
N GLY A 124 8.42 -14.63 17.60
CA GLY A 124 8.30 -16.07 17.78
C GLY A 124 7.02 -16.56 18.46
N ARG A 125 6.17 -15.65 18.95
CA ARG A 125 4.89 -16.00 19.59
C ARG A 125 3.78 -16.19 18.55
N PRO A 126 2.78 -17.04 18.82
CA PRO A 126 1.58 -17.13 18.00
C PRO A 126 0.88 -15.78 17.81
N PHE A 127 0.24 -15.55 16.67
CA PHE A 127 -0.52 -14.32 16.41
C PHE A 127 -1.58 -14.05 17.48
N ALA A 128 -2.28 -15.08 17.96
CA ALA A 128 -3.27 -14.93 19.03
C ALA A 128 -2.69 -14.32 20.31
N GLU A 129 -1.47 -14.70 20.71
CA GLU A 129 -0.79 -14.15 21.89
C GLU A 129 -0.33 -12.70 21.67
N ARG A 130 0.23 -12.42 20.47
CA ARG A 130 0.65 -11.06 20.11
C ARG A 130 -0.56 -10.12 20.04
N ARG A 131 -1.67 -10.60 19.44
CA ARG A 131 -2.92 -9.84 19.37
C ARG A 131 -3.50 -9.54 20.77
N ALA A 132 -3.59 -10.54 21.63
CA ALA A 132 -4.04 -10.34 23.01
C ALA A 132 -3.12 -9.36 23.79
N THR A 133 -1.82 -9.35 23.49
CA THR A 133 -0.89 -8.39 24.06
C THR A 133 -1.15 -6.97 23.54
N LEU A 134 -1.38 -6.81 22.22
CA LEU A 134 -1.70 -5.52 21.61
C LEU A 134 -3.01 -4.93 22.17
N GLU A 135 -4.02 -5.75 22.38
CA GLU A 135 -5.31 -5.31 22.95
C GLU A 135 -5.15 -4.82 24.40
N ARG A 136 -4.34 -5.51 25.21
CA ARG A 136 -4.05 -5.08 26.59
C ARG A 136 -3.24 -3.80 26.71
N LEU A 137 -2.53 -3.39 25.63
CA LEU A 137 -1.80 -2.12 25.61
C LEU A 137 -2.73 -0.91 25.47
N GLU A 138 -4.03 -1.13 25.18
CA GLU A 138 -5.03 -0.07 25.02
C GLU A 138 -4.54 1.05 24.09
N VAL A 139 -3.93 0.67 22.96
CA VAL A 139 -3.38 1.60 21.96
C VAL A 139 -4.51 2.45 21.39
N ALA A 140 -4.82 3.55 22.08
CA ALA A 140 -5.88 4.48 21.68
C ALA A 140 -5.43 5.93 21.85
N GLY A 141 -5.81 6.77 20.89
CA GLY A 141 -5.48 8.20 20.88
C GLY A 141 -6.19 8.94 19.76
N PRO A 142 -5.97 10.24 19.62
CA PRO A 142 -6.70 11.06 18.64
C PRO A 142 -6.43 10.65 17.19
N HIS A 143 -5.27 10.03 16.92
CA HIS A 143 -4.81 9.66 15.59
C HIS A 143 -4.29 8.21 15.50
N TRP A 144 -4.60 7.35 16.49
CA TRP A 144 -4.23 5.93 16.44
C TRP A 144 -5.19 5.09 17.27
N THR A 145 -5.37 3.85 16.82
CA THR A 145 -6.15 2.84 17.52
C THR A 145 -5.71 1.44 17.11
N VAL A 146 -6.19 0.43 17.82
CA VAL A 146 -6.05 -0.97 17.39
C VAL A 146 -7.04 -1.25 16.28
N SER A 147 -6.60 -1.88 15.18
CA SER A 147 -7.48 -2.37 14.11
C SER A 147 -8.44 -3.43 14.66
N PRO A 148 -9.74 -3.38 14.34
CA PRO A 148 -10.68 -4.40 14.81
C PRO A 148 -10.32 -5.79 14.27
N LEU A 149 -10.53 -6.81 15.10
CA LEU A 149 -10.33 -8.22 14.77
C LEU A 149 -11.66 -8.96 14.88
N PHE A 150 -11.93 -9.85 13.95
CA PHE A 150 -13.18 -10.61 13.84
C PHE A 150 -12.88 -12.12 13.74
N ASP A 151 -13.82 -12.95 14.13
CA ASP A 151 -13.78 -14.41 14.08
C ASP A 151 -14.64 -15.01 12.96
N ASP A 152 -15.55 -14.22 12.37
CA ASP A 152 -16.41 -14.61 11.25
C ASP A 152 -15.91 -13.99 9.93
N GLY A 153 -15.26 -14.80 9.10
CA GLY A 153 -14.72 -14.36 7.82
C GLY A 153 -15.78 -13.88 6.82
N PRO A 154 -16.82 -14.66 6.53
CA PRO A 154 -17.95 -14.26 5.69
C PRO A 154 -18.61 -12.96 6.14
N ALA A 155 -18.95 -12.81 7.43
CA ALA A 155 -19.53 -11.58 7.94
C ALA A 155 -18.57 -10.39 7.84
N THR A 156 -17.27 -10.59 8.10
CA THR A 156 -16.24 -9.55 7.92
C THR A 156 -16.11 -9.14 6.45
N ALA A 157 -16.17 -10.10 5.53
CA ALA A 157 -16.13 -9.82 4.09
C ALA A 157 -17.34 -9.02 3.61
N GLN A 158 -18.53 -9.38 4.10
CA GLN A 158 -19.76 -8.64 3.82
C GLN A 158 -19.65 -7.19 4.36
N ALA A 159 -19.28 -7.02 5.62
CA ALA A 159 -19.12 -5.71 6.23
C ALA A 159 -18.07 -4.85 5.51
N ALA A 160 -16.94 -5.44 5.08
CA ALA A 160 -15.94 -4.74 4.29
C ALA A 160 -16.49 -4.27 2.95
N THR A 161 -17.29 -5.10 2.25
CA THR A 161 -17.93 -4.74 0.98
C THR A 161 -18.94 -3.60 1.15
N GLU A 162 -19.81 -3.68 2.16
CA GLU A 162 -20.84 -2.67 2.45
C GLU A 162 -20.23 -1.31 2.82
N ASN A 163 -19.06 -1.31 3.46
CA ASN A 163 -18.32 -0.09 3.80
C ASN A 163 -17.34 0.37 2.71
N GLY A 164 -17.31 -0.30 1.55
CA GLY A 164 -16.43 0.06 0.43
C GLY A 164 -14.95 -0.07 0.76
N LEU A 165 -14.58 -1.01 1.64
CA LEU A 165 -13.19 -1.29 1.99
C LEU A 165 -12.53 -2.19 0.93
N GLU A 166 -11.20 -2.16 0.86
CA GLU A 166 -10.43 -2.87 -0.18
C GLU A 166 -10.58 -4.39 -0.11
N GLY A 167 -10.84 -4.93 1.08
CA GLY A 167 -10.94 -6.36 1.29
C GLY A 167 -10.77 -6.77 2.75
N VAL A 168 -10.27 -7.99 2.93
CA VAL A 168 -10.01 -8.61 4.24
C VAL A 168 -8.60 -9.20 4.26
N VAL A 169 -7.96 -9.20 5.42
CA VAL A 169 -6.75 -9.98 5.70
C VAL A 169 -7.11 -11.06 6.72
N ALA A 170 -7.05 -12.31 6.32
CA ALA A 170 -7.17 -13.44 7.22
C ALA A 170 -5.79 -13.79 7.78
N LYS A 171 -5.69 -13.95 9.10
CA LYS A 171 -4.46 -14.28 9.83
C LYS A 171 -4.64 -15.58 10.60
N ARG A 172 -3.73 -16.54 10.40
CA ARG A 172 -3.77 -17.80 11.16
C ARG A 172 -3.38 -17.53 12.62
N LEU A 173 -4.22 -17.92 13.56
CA LEU A 173 -4.06 -17.65 15.00
C LEU A 173 -2.77 -18.22 15.58
N SER A 174 -2.32 -19.38 15.09
CA SER A 174 -1.07 -20.04 15.53
C SER A 174 0.19 -19.52 14.85
N SER A 175 0.08 -18.58 13.89
CA SER A 175 1.23 -18.13 13.09
C SER A 175 2.23 -17.31 13.88
N VAL A 176 3.52 -17.58 13.69
CA VAL A 176 4.60 -16.71 14.13
C VAL A 176 4.77 -15.56 13.12
N TYR A 177 5.33 -14.45 13.58
CA TYR A 177 5.66 -13.34 12.69
C TYR A 177 7.01 -13.59 12.01
N ARG A 178 7.06 -13.58 10.68
CA ARG A 178 8.27 -13.84 9.87
C ARG A 178 8.69 -12.54 9.16
N PRO A 179 9.58 -11.74 9.78
CA PRO A 179 10.00 -10.46 9.21
C PRO A 179 10.53 -10.59 7.79
N GLY A 180 10.00 -9.79 6.84
CA GLY A 180 10.42 -9.76 5.45
C GLY A 180 9.89 -10.90 4.56
N TYR A 181 9.28 -11.92 5.14
CA TYR A 181 8.79 -13.06 4.35
C TYR A 181 7.31 -12.93 3.99
N ARG A 182 6.96 -13.44 2.81
CA ARG A 182 5.58 -13.69 2.39
C ARG A 182 5.19 -15.10 2.81
N THR A 183 4.04 -15.23 3.48
CA THR A 183 3.59 -16.53 4.00
C THR A 183 2.13 -16.80 3.63
N GLN A 184 1.72 -18.07 3.71
CA GLN A 184 0.34 -18.50 3.60
C GLN A 184 -0.42 -18.36 4.94
N ASP A 185 0.25 -17.96 6.00
CA ASP A 185 -0.39 -17.74 7.30
C ASP A 185 -1.16 -16.41 7.36
N TRP A 186 -0.86 -15.48 6.45
CA TRP A 186 -1.61 -14.26 6.22
C TRP A 186 -2.12 -14.25 4.79
N ILE A 187 -3.44 -14.23 4.61
CA ILE A 187 -4.10 -14.25 3.30
C ILE A 187 -4.87 -12.95 3.11
N LYS A 188 -4.52 -12.20 2.07
CA LYS A 188 -5.28 -11.02 1.66
C LYS A 188 -6.32 -11.39 0.60
N VAL A 189 -7.57 -11.00 0.85
CA VAL A 189 -8.70 -11.16 -0.05
C VAL A 189 -9.17 -9.77 -0.44
N ARG A 190 -9.13 -9.43 -1.72
CA ARG A 190 -9.58 -8.14 -2.26
C ARG A 190 -10.96 -8.27 -2.88
N PHE A 191 -11.79 -7.25 -2.71
CA PHE A 191 -13.14 -7.17 -3.29
C PHE A 191 -13.22 -6.19 -4.45
N SER A 192 -12.27 -5.26 -4.54
CA SER A 192 -12.06 -4.46 -5.73
C SER A 192 -10.84 -4.98 -6.50
N HIS A 193 -10.91 -4.94 -7.82
CA HIS A 193 -9.76 -5.23 -8.66
C HIS A 193 -8.78 -4.05 -8.65
N ARG A 194 -8.12 -3.84 -7.51
CA ARG A 194 -7.03 -2.88 -7.36
C ARG A 194 -5.71 -3.61 -7.26
N GLN A 195 -4.77 -3.19 -8.09
CA GLN A 195 -3.43 -3.76 -8.11
C GLN A 195 -2.40 -2.70 -8.44
N GLU A 196 -1.17 -2.94 -8.03
CA GLU A 196 -0.03 -2.13 -8.42
C GLU A 196 0.46 -2.53 -9.82
N PHE A 197 0.91 -1.52 -10.58
CA PHE A 197 1.51 -1.66 -11.91
C PHE A 197 2.76 -0.82 -12.03
N VAL A 198 3.69 -1.26 -12.86
CA VAL A 198 4.89 -0.51 -13.20
C VAL A 198 4.63 0.31 -14.45
N VAL A 199 5.02 1.58 -14.43
CA VAL A 199 4.90 2.45 -15.60
C VAL A 199 6.09 2.21 -16.53
N GLY A 200 5.81 1.78 -17.77
CA GLY A 200 6.81 1.57 -18.82
C GLY A 200 6.85 2.69 -19.87
N GLY A 201 5.90 3.62 -19.83
CA GLY A 201 5.82 4.75 -20.73
C GLY A 201 4.51 5.50 -20.64
N TRP A 202 4.34 6.48 -21.51
CA TRP A 202 3.04 7.15 -21.67
C TRP A 202 2.76 7.49 -23.11
N GLU A 203 1.49 7.44 -23.47
CA GLU A 203 0.95 7.97 -24.71
C GLU A 203 0.74 9.48 -24.56
N HIS A 204 1.03 10.25 -25.60
CA HIS A 204 0.81 11.71 -25.59
C HIS A 204 -0.68 12.03 -25.65
N GLY A 205 -1.08 13.03 -24.86
CA GLY A 205 -2.46 13.49 -24.81
C GLY A 205 -2.84 14.31 -26.05
N GLU A 206 -4.15 14.29 -26.36
CA GLU A 206 -4.76 15.08 -27.41
C GLU A 206 -5.67 16.17 -26.83
N GLY A 207 -6.04 17.17 -27.64
CA GLY A 207 -6.94 18.25 -27.24
C GLY A 207 -6.47 18.99 -25.99
N GLY A 208 -7.26 19.03 -24.95
CA GLY A 208 -6.95 19.72 -23.68
C GLY A 208 -5.77 19.14 -22.89
N ARG A 209 -5.24 17.98 -23.29
CA ARG A 209 -4.05 17.35 -22.72
C ARG A 209 -2.86 17.37 -23.70
N SER A 210 -2.96 18.12 -24.80
CA SER A 210 -1.90 18.20 -25.82
C SER A 210 -0.56 18.60 -25.19
N GLY A 211 0.50 17.87 -25.51
CA GLY A 211 1.85 18.05 -24.97
C GLY A 211 2.11 17.43 -23.58
N GLY A 212 1.10 16.79 -22.98
CA GLY A 212 1.23 16.09 -21.69
C GLY A 212 0.89 14.59 -21.80
N ILE A 213 0.64 13.97 -20.66
CA ILE A 213 0.27 12.55 -20.56
C ILE A 213 -1.19 12.36 -20.94
N GLY A 214 -1.47 11.54 -21.98
CA GLY A 214 -2.80 11.06 -22.35
C GLY A 214 -3.19 9.82 -21.55
N ALA A 215 -2.32 8.80 -21.57
CA ALA A 215 -2.46 7.57 -20.81
C ALA A 215 -1.10 7.02 -20.39
N LEU A 216 -1.01 6.37 -19.23
CA LEU A 216 0.17 5.61 -18.81
C LEU A 216 0.10 4.20 -19.37
N LEU A 217 1.23 3.69 -19.84
CA LEU A 217 1.42 2.30 -20.26
C LEU A 217 1.93 1.48 -19.09
N LEU A 218 1.21 0.44 -18.75
CA LEU A 218 1.36 -0.30 -17.51
C LEU A 218 1.88 -1.71 -17.77
N GLY A 219 2.68 -2.23 -16.84
CA GLY A 219 3.16 -3.60 -16.86
C GLY A 219 3.24 -4.23 -15.48
N VAL A 220 3.42 -5.54 -15.50
CA VAL A 220 3.72 -6.38 -14.35
C VAL A 220 4.94 -7.23 -14.67
N TYR A 221 5.68 -7.66 -13.64
CA TYR A 221 6.80 -8.58 -13.85
C TYR A 221 6.31 -10.02 -13.88
N GLU A 222 6.72 -10.74 -14.92
CA GLU A 222 6.54 -12.19 -15.08
C GLU A 222 7.90 -12.79 -15.44
N ALA A 223 8.37 -13.77 -14.66
CA ALA A 223 9.69 -14.39 -14.85
C ALA A 223 10.86 -13.38 -15.01
N GLY A 224 10.81 -12.28 -14.28
CA GLY A 224 11.83 -11.22 -14.31
C GLY A 224 11.75 -10.26 -15.50
N GLN A 225 10.78 -10.40 -16.37
CA GLN A 225 10.54 -9.53 -17.52
C GLN A 225 9.30 -8.67 -17.34
N LEU A 226 9.35 -7.42 -17.80
CA LEU A 226 8.19 -6.53 -17.75
C LEU A 226 7.22 -6.86 -18.89
N VAL A 227 6.06 -7.40 -18.55
CA VAL A 227 4.97 -7.75 -19.48
C VAL A 227 3.94 -6.63 -19.48
N TYR A 228 3.54 -6.19 -20.66
CA TYR A 228 2.53 -5.14 -20.81
C TYR A 228 1.15 -5.60 -20.34
N ALA A 229 0.51 -4.83 -19.47
CA ALA A 229 -0.79 -5.12 -18.85
C ALA A 229 -1.95 -4.25 -19.39
N GLY A 230 -1.65 -3.18 -20.13
CA GLY A 230 -2.67 -2.24 -20.62
C GLY A 230 -2.31 -0.80 -20.33
N GLN A 231 -3.30 0.09 -20.49
CA GLN A 231 -3.10 1.52 -20.28
C GLN A 231 -4.15 2.11 -19.35
N VAL A 232 -3.80 3.23 -18.70
CA VAL A 232 -4.72 4.00 -17.85
C VAL A 232 -4.68 5.49 -18.22
N GLY A 233 -5.82 6.02 -18.66
CA GLY A 233 -5.98 7.43 -19.04
C GLY A 233 -7.01 8.18 -18.18
N THR A 234 -7.68 7.51 -17.23
CA THR A 234 -8.71 8.06 -16.36
C THR A 234 -8.28 8.03 -14.89
N GLY A 235 -9.00 8.73 -14.00
CA GLY A 235 -8.68 8.81 -12.57
C GLY A 235 -7.65 9.88 -12.21
N PHE A 236 -7.15 10.64 -13.18
CA PHE A 236 -6.18 11.72 -12.94
C PHE A 236 -6.84 13.08 -12.76
N SER A 237 -6.44 13.80 -11.72
CA SER A 237 -6.59 15.25 -11.70
C SER A 237 -5.51 15.92 -12.57
N ALA A 238 -5.74 17.19 -12.97
CA ALA A 238 -4.72 17.95 -13.70
C ALA A 238 -3.41 18.11 -12.92
N ALA A 239 -3.49 18.21 -11.59
CA ALA A 239 -2.32 18.27 -10.72
C ALA A 239 -1.56 16.93 -10.68
N ALA A 240 -2.30 15.79 -10.64
CA ALA A 240 -1.72 14.45 -10.67
C ALA A 240 -0.97 14.19 -11.98
N LEU A 241 -1.52 14.59 -13.13
CA LEU A 241 -0.85 14.46 -14.43
C LEU A 241 0.46 15.25 -14.49
N ARG A 242 0.46 16.52 -14.05
CA ARG A 242 1.69 17.33 -13.98
C ARG A 242 2.75 16.73 -13.05
N SER A 243 2.32 16.23 -11.90
CA SER A 243 3.21 15.57 -10.94
C SER A 243 3.81 14.27 -11.52
N MET A 244 2.97 13.49 -12.22
CA MET A 244 3.39 12.26 -12.88
C MET A 244 4.41 12.53 -13.98
N GLU A 245 4.16 13.50 -14.85
CA GLU A 245 5.11 13.89 -15.90
C GLU A 245 6.46 14.29 -15.32
N LYS A 246 6.47 15.15 -14.29
CA LYS A 246 7.70 15.56 -13.61
C LYS A 246 8.45 14.36 -13.01
N ARG A 247 7.73 13.38 -12.49
CA ARG A 247 8.29 12.15 -11.89
C ARG A 247 8.88 11.23 -12.95
N LEU A 248 8.26 11.10 -14.12
CA LEU A 248 8.68 10.19 -15.19
C LEU A 248 9.84 10.74 -16.03
N ARG A 249 9.95 12.06 -16.19
CA ARG A 249 11.00 12.71 -17.02
C ARG A 249 12.43 12.20 -16.78
N PRO A 250 12.90 11.97 -15.53
CA PRO A 250 14.27 11.49 -15.29
C PRO A 250 14.53 10.06 -15.81
N TYR A 251 13.47 9.31 -16.10
CA TYR A 251 13.55 7.91 -16.51
C TYR A 251 13.34 7.70 -18.00
N VAL A 252 13.21 8.74 -18.80
CA VAL A 252 12.98 8.66 -20.26
C VAL A 252 14.09 7.87 -20.95
N VAL A 253 13.70 6.94 -21.80
CA VAL A 253 14.58 6.09 -22.63
C VAL A 253 14.07 6.02 -24.06
N SER A 254 14.93 5.57 -24.99
CA SER A 254 14.60 5.49 -26.43
C SER A 254 13.86 4.21 -26.84
N THR A 255 13.87 3.18 -25.99
CA THR A 255 13.33 1.87 -26.31
C THR A 255 12.26 1.43 -25.31
N SER A 256 11.30 0.64 -25.75
CA SER A 256 10.28 0.05 -24.90
C SER A 256 10.91 -0.85 -23.83
N PRO A 257 10.53 -0.74 -22.54
CA PRO A 257 10.96 -1.64 -21.50
C PRO A 257 10.16 -2.96 -21.49
N PHE A 258 9.06 -3.05 -22.25
CA PHE A 258 8.24 -4.25 -22.29
C PHE A 258 8.89 -5.33 -23.16
N VAL A 259 8.76 -6.59 -22.75
CA VAL A 259 9.30 -7.76 -23.48
C VAL A 259 8.76 -7.86 -24.90
N SER A 260 7.55 -7.35 -25.17
CA SER A 260 6.96 -7.27 -26.49
C SER A 260 6.27 -5.91 -26.69
N MET A 261 6.30 -5.42 -27.93
CA MET A 261 5.62 -4.17 -28.27
C MET A 261 4.10 -4.31 -28.07
N PRO A 262 3.48 -3.43 -27.24
CA PRO A 262 2.04 -3.45 -27.04
C PRO A 262 1.27 -3.25 -28.36
N PRO A 263 0.32 -4.13 -28.71
CA PRO A 263 -0.36 -4.08 -29.99
C PRO A 263 -1.29 -2.87 -30.17
N ASP A 264 -1.89 -2.42 -29.08
CA ASP A 264 -2.87 -1.32 -29.00
C ASP A 264 -2.24 0.09 -29.07
N VAL A 265 -0.91 0.17 -29.01
CA VAL A 265 -0.18 1.44 -29.07
C VAL A 265 0.68 1.60 -30.32
N ARG A 266 0.60 0.67 -31.28
CA ARG A 266 1.37 0.75 -32.52
C ARG A 266 0.97 1.99 -33.32
N GLY A 267 1.99 2.75 -33.74
CA GLY A 267 1.80 3.95 -34.56
C GLY A 267 1.39 5.21 -33.76
N ARG A 268 1.30 5.13 -32.45
CA ARG A 268 1.03 6.30 -31.60
C ARG A 268 2.33 6.92 -31.07
N PRO A 269 2.36 8.25 -30.81
CA PRO A 269 3.50 8.90 -30.19
C PRO A 269 3.59 8.49 -28.72
N ILE A 270 4.66 7.76 -28.37
CA ILE A 270 4.91 7.25 -27.03
C ILE A 270 6.26 7.73 -26.53
N THR A 271 6.31 8.12 -25.27
CA THR A 271 7.57 8.30 -24.52
C THR A 271 7.76 7.10 -23.60
N TRP A 272 8.83 6.34 -23.81
CA TRP A 272 9.20 5.21 -22.99
C TRP A 272 9.99 5.65 -21.76
N VAL A 273 9.86 4.90 -20.66
CA VAL A 273 10.63 5.14 -19.43
C VAL A 273 11.17 3.84 -18.87
N ARG A 274 12.30 3.92 -18.16
CA ARG A 274 12.75 2.82 -17.31
C ARG A 274 11.67 2.52 -16.28
N PRO A 275 11.43 1.24 -15.96
CA PRO A 275 10.32 0.79 -15.10
C PRO A 275 10.61 1.02 -13.60
N GLU A 276 10.70 2.29 -13.18
CA GLU A 276 11.04 2.71 -11.81
C GLU A 276 9.85 3.22 -11.01
N VAL A 277 8.74 3.55 -11.68
CA VAL A 277 7.57 4.15 -11.03
C VAL A 277 6.46 3.13 -10.92
N VAL A 278 6.01 2.90 -9.69
CA VAL A 278 4.86 2.03 -9.38
C VAL A 278 3.63 2.89 -9.15
N VAL A 279 2.51 2.49 -9.73
CA VAL A 279 1.20 3.13 -9.57
C VAL A 279 0.17 2.11 -9.14
N GLU A 280 -0.83 2.54 -8.40
CA GLU A 280 -2.01 1.77 -8.08
C GLU A 280 -3.12 2.09 -9.07
N VAL A 281 -3.78 1.04 -9.57
CA VAL A 281 -4.86 1.16 -10.55
C VAL A 281 -6.01 0.26 -10.14
N GLU A 282 -7.21 0.81 -10.16
CA GLU A 282 -8.46 0.07 -10.07
C GLU A 282 -8.94 -0.29 -11.48
N PHE A 283 -9.46 -1.48 -11.66
CA PHE A 283 -9.92 -1.96 -12.97
C PHE A 283 -11.07 -2.97 -12.78
N ALA A 284 -11.87 -3.17 -13.81
CA ALA A 284 -13.01 -4.07 -13.73
C ALA A 284 -12.59 -5.55 -13.78
N GLU A 285 -11.70 -5.89 -14.70
CA GLU A 285 -11.27 -7.28 -14.91
C GLU A 285 -9.97 -7.37 -15.72
N TRP A 286 -9.31 -8.52 -15.66
CA TRP A 286 -8.30 -8.94 -16.61
C TRP A 286 -8.95 -9.63 -17.80
N THR A 287 -8.62 -9.23 -19.03
CA THR A 287 -9.03 -9.96 -20.23
C THR A 287 -8.27 -11.28 -20.36
N VAL A 288 -8.73 -12.15 -21.25
CA VAL A 288 -8.06 -13.43 -21.58
C VAL A 288 -6.62 -13.19 -22.08
N GLU A 289 -6.41 -12.09 -22.80
CA GLU A 289 -5.10 -11.69 -23.33
C GLU A 289 -4.21 -11.04 -22.26
N GLY A 290 -4.65 -10.97 -21.00
CA GLY A 290 -3.90 -10.38 -19.91
C GLY A 290 -3.84 -8.85 -19.95
N ARG A 291 -4.95 -8.20 -20.36
CA ARG A 291 -5.10 -6.74 -20.38
C ARG A 291 -6.11 -6.26 -19.36
N LEU A 292 -5.89 -5.03 -18.88
CA LEU A 292 -6.83 -4.34 -17.99
C LEU A 292 -8.02 -3.79 -18.78
N ARG A 293 -9.22 -3.94 -18.22
CA ARG A 293 -10.44 -3.27 -18.71
C ARG A 293 -10.93 -2.23 -17.70
N PHE A 294 -11.33 -1.07 -18.22
CA PHE A 294 -11.87 0.05 -17.44
C PHE A 294 -10.93 0.50 -16.31
N ALA A 295 -9.64 0.63 -16.65
CA ALA A 295 -8.61 1.03 -15.70
C ALA A 295 -8.76 2.49 -15.25
N SER A 296 -8.62 2.75 -13.95
CA SER A 296 -8.66 4.06 -13.31
C SER A 296 -7.48 4.24 -12.36
N PHE A 297 -6.69 5.29 -12.55
CA PHE A 297 -5.55 5.61 -11.71
C PHE A 297 -6.00 5.99 -10.29
N GLN A 298 -5.38 5.38 -9.29
CA GLN A 298 -5.64 5.65 -7.89
C GLN A 298 -4.48 6.42 -7.24
N GLY A 299 -3.22 6.15 -7.66
CA GLY A 299 -2.09 6.84 -7.08
C GLY A 299 -0.73 6.27 -7.40
N VAL A 300 0.32 6.98 -6.93
CA VAL A 300 1.71 6.52 -6.99
C VAL A 300 2.05 5.75 -5.72
N ARG A 301 2.68 4.58 -5.88
CA ARG A 301 3.16 3.75 -4.76
C ARG A 301 4.68 3.90 -4.64
N THR A 302 5.14 4.53 -3.55
CA THR A 302 6.57 4.67 -3.25
C THR A 302 7.05 3.71 -2.18
N ASP A 303 6.13 2.96 -1.64
CA ASP A 303 6.31 1.89 -0.65
C ASP A 303 6.43 0.49 -1.30
N LYS A 304 6.48 0.44 -2.64
CA LYS A 304 6.61 -0.78 -3.44
C LYS A 304 7.83 -0.70 -4.36
N ARG A 305 8.54 -1.81 -4.51
CA ARG A 305 9.59 -1.95 -5.52
C ARG A 305 9.00 -2.42 -6.83
N PRO A 306 9.47 -1.92 -7.98
CA PRO A 306 8.96 -2.35 -9.30
C PRO A 306 9.00 -3.87 -9.49
N GLU A 307 10.08 -4.53 -9.07
CA GLU A 307 10.30 -5.97 -9.26
C GLU A 307 9.34 -6.84 -8.45
N GLU A 308 8.69 -6.26 -7.42
CA GLU A 308 7.68 -6.95 -6.61
C GLU A 308 6.29 -6.92 -7.23
N VAL A 309 6.12 -6.13 -8.31
CA VAL A 309 4.82 -5.93 -8.98
C VAL A 309 4.59 -7.07 -9.95
N VAL A 310 3.84 -8.06 -9.52
CA VAL A 310 3.47 -9.24 -10.29
C VAL A 310 1.96 -9.28 -10.48
N ARG A 311 1.49 -10.03 -11.48
CA ARG A 311 0.06 -10.22 -11.68
C ARG A 311 -0.53 -10.96 -10.48
N GLU A 312 -1.48 -10.31 -9.80
CA GLU A 312 -2.28 -10.95 -8.75
C GLU A 312 -3.48 -11.64 -9.41
N ARG A 313 -3.68 -12.93 -9.05
CA ARG A 313 -4.77 -13.78 -9.57
C ARG A 313 -5.90 -13.82 -8.58
#